data_24b7ea610dcac1d3e88cf21eddf1a76f
#
_entry.id   24b7ea610dcac1d3e88cf21eddf1a76f
#
_cell.length_a   1.000
_cell.length_b   1.000
_cell.length_c   1.000
_cell.angle_alpha   90.00
_cell.angle_beta   90.00
_cell.angle_gamma   90.00
#
_symmetry.space_group_name_H-M   'P 1'
#
loop_
_entity.id
_entity.type
_entity.pdbx_description
1 polymer ?
#
loop_
_entity_poly.entity_id
_entity_poly.type
_entity_poly.pdbx_seq_one_letter_code
_entity_poly.pdbx_strand_id
1 'polypeptide(L)'
;TANDCSVGDLDGDGEYEIILKWSPSNSKRPPQRGFTGNTYLDAYKMDGTRLWRIDLGPNVRSGAATTNFLVFDFDGDGCAEICCKTGDGTVDGLGHRIGDAQVDWRTWDKKSPSYGKIVNGPEYLTVFEGRTGKELDSKEYIPTRYPLDGWGGVGGNCGNDNTGGRSDRFTAGVAFLDGKTPSPVMVRGWYGRTVVAAWTFTNGALKHTWTFDSAAPGWETYSGMGNHSVTVADFDGDGCDEICVGAMTVDHDGKGLFTTGLRHGDALHAGRFIPSRQGMQVFGVHENEGDNEIVKRTPAVAMFDGATGEIIWQDGLGQDAGRGVAADIDPRYDGAECWCNIGGLRRGDTGEIICNRKPDSCNFTIYWDADPLAELLDHVSISKWNWNAESTDLLLKAEGVVSNNGTKGNPCLSGDILGDWREEVIWASEDQTELRIYSTTIPAVDRRATWMNDRQYRLAIAWQNVAYNQPPHPSF
;
A
#
# COMPACT_ATOMS: atom_id res chain seq x y z
N THR A 1 12.94 4.75 14.54
CA THR A 1 11.62 4.42 15.09
C THR A 1 11.05 3.21 14.38
N ALA A 2 10.38 2.32 15.12
CA ALA A 2 9.55 1.28 14.53
C ALA A 2 8.50 1.94 13.62
N ASN A 3 8.24 1.32 12.46
CA ASN A 3 7.31 1.84 11.49
C ASN A 3 6.44 0.69 10.96
N ASP A 4 6.23 0.59 9.65
CA ASP A 4 5.35 -0.42 9.07
C ASP A 4 5.92 -1.83 9.25
N CYS A 5 5.02 -2.80 9.44
CA CYS A 5 5.31 -4.23 9.44
C CYS A 5 4.64 -4.92 8.25
N SER A 6 5.07 -6.14 7.99
CA SER A 6 4.38 -7.16 7.23
C SER A 6 4.64 -8.51 7.88
N VAL A 7 3.90 -9.54 7.50
CA VAL A 7 4.05 -10.90 8.05
C VAL A 7 4.14 -11.95 6.95
N GLY A 8 4.86 -13.02 7.24
CA GLY A 8 4.96 -14.22 6.42
C GLY A 8 5.57 -15.33 7.24
N ASP A 9 5.28 -16.57 6.88
CA ASP A 9 5.97 -17.74 7.41
C ASP A 9 7.36 -17.80 6.74
N LEU A 10 8.39 -17.36 7.46
CA LEU A 10 9.74 -17.24 6.91
C LEU A 10 10.54 -18.52 6.98
N ASP A 11 10.20 -19.46 7.85
CA ASP A 11 10.96 -20.66 8.07
C ASP A 11 10.17 -21.98 7.82
N GLY A 12 8.89 -21.85 7.42
CA GLY A 12 8.05 -22.98 7.02
C GLY A 12 7.51 -23.78 8.21
N ASP A 13 7.44 -23.17 9.40
CA ASP A 13 6.93 -23.85 10.61
C ASP A 13 5.40 -23.69 10.78
N GLY A 14 4.76 -22.87 9.94
CA GLY A 14 3.32 -22.61 9.94
C GLY A 14 2.91 -21.44 10.84
N GLU A 15 3.85 -20.79 11.51
CA GLU A 15 3.62 -19.56 12.26
C GLU A 15 4.16 -18.36 11.46
N TYR A 16 3.57 -17.19 11.66
CA TYR A 16 4.08 -15.99 10.98
C TYR A 16 5.19 -15.32 11.77
N GLU A 17 6.24 -14.91 11.06
CA GLU A 17 7.23 -13.95 11.54
C GLU A 17 6.80 -12.52 11.14
N ILE A 18 7.23 -11.56 11.97
CA ILE A 18 6.99 -10.14 11.75
C ILE A 18 8.24 -9.52 11.12
N ILE A 19 8.07 -8.90 9.96
CA ILE A 19 9.10 -8.08 9.32
C ILE A 19 8.82 -6.63 9.67
N LEU A 20 9.71 -6.00 10.43
CA LEU A 20 9.60 -4.62 10.90
C LEU A 20 10.54 -3.71 10.13
N LYS A 21 9.99 -2.64 9.57
CA LYS A 21 10.76 -1.52 9.03
C LYS A 21 11.13 -0.53 10.13
N TRP A 22 12.41 -0.31 10.32
CA TRP A 22 12.94 0.74 11.17
C TRP A 22 13.25 1.99 10.35
N SER A 23 12.49 3.05 10.58
CA SER A 23 12.71 4.34 9.95
C SER A 23 13.62 5.22 10.80
N PRO A 24 14.62 5.91 10.22
CA PRO A 24 15.42 6.87 10.97
C PRO A 24 14.56 8.09 11.35
N SER A 25 14.91 8.75 12.44
CA SER A 25 14.18 9.93 12.95
C SER A 25 14.17 11.11 11.97
N ASN A 26 15.06 11.10 10.98
CA ASN A 26 15.17 12.10 9.93
C ASN A 26 14.65 11.63 8.57
N SER A 27 13.77 10.64 8.53
CA SER A 27 13.02 10.25 7.32
C SER A 27 12.39 11.45 6.61
N LYS A 28 12.29 11.40 5.30
CA LYS A 28 11.85 12.54 4.50
C LYS A 28 10.88 12.15 3.38
N ARG A 29 9.92 13.03 3.14
CA ARG A 29 9.11 12.95 1.91
C ARG A 29 10.00 13.21 0.68
N PRO A 30 9.68 12.66 -0.51
CA PRO A 30 10.48 12.85 -1.72
C PRO A 30 10.82 14.31 -2.08
N PRO A 31 9.93 15.32 -1.94
CA PRO A 31 10.29 16.70 -2.28
C PRO A 31 11.22 17.35 -1.24
N GLN A 32 11.29 16.85 -0.01
CA GLN A 32 12.09 17.48 1.04
C GLN A 32 13.59 17.31 0.78
N ARG A 33 14.37 18.36 1.05
CA ARG A 33 15.84 18.35 0.95
C ARG A 33 16.48 17.81 2.22
N GLY A 34 17.71 17.31 2.09
CA GLY A 34 18.55 16.84 3.18
C GLY A 34 18.67 15.33 3.25
N PHE A 35 19.70 14.88 3.97
CA PHE A 35 20.00 13.46 4.15
C PHE A 35 18.96 12.77 5.02
N THR A 36 18.79 11.46 4.78
CA THR A 36 18.14 10.54 5.71
C THR A 36 19.18 9.58 6.28
N GLY A 37 18.93 9.03 7.45
CA GLY A 37 19.63 7.85 7.92
C GLY A 37 19.21 6.60 7.14
N ASN A 38 19.83 5.48 7.45
CA ASN A 38 19.51 4.20 6.84
C ASN A 38 18.15 3.69 7.36
N THR A 39 17.46 2.97 6.50
CA THR A 39 16.30 2.15 6.85
C THR A 39 16.79 0.72 7.08
N TYR A 40 16.26 0.07 8.12
CA TYR A 40 16.54 -1.34 8.39
C TYR A 40 15.25 -2.14 8.27
N LEU A 41 15.37 -3.39 7.84
CA LEU A 41 14.33 -4.41 7.93
C LEU A 41 14.82 -5.48 8.90
N ASP A 42 14.06 -5.73 9.93
CA ASP A 42 14.31 -6.80 10.90
C ASP A 42 13.23 -7.86 10.81
N ALA A 43 13.60 -9.12 10.93
CA ALA A 43 12.64 -10.20 11.14
C ALA A 43 12.62 -10.67 12.60
N TYR A 44 11.44 -10.87 13.12
CA TYR A 44 11.20 -11.34 14.50
C TYR A 44 10.21 -12.49 14.52
N LYS A 45 10.50 -13.50 15.36
CA LYS A 45 9.48 -14.46 15.77
C LYS A 45 8.45 -13.79 16.69
N MET A 46 7.29 -14.43 16.86
CA MET A 46 6.23 -13.93 17.75
C MET A 46 6.66 -13.80 19.22
N ASP A 47 7.69 -14.55 19.65
CA ASP A 47 8.29 -14.43 20.99
C ASP A 47 9.27 -13.25 21.15
N GLY A 48 9.49 -12.47 20.08
CA GLY A 48 10.40 -11.32 20.05
C GLY A 48 11.85 -11.67 19.68
N THR A 49 12.15 -12.93 19.39
CA THR A 49 13.47 -13.34 18.93
C THR A 49 13.76 -12.76 17.56
N ARG A 50 14.81 -11.91 17.45
CA ARG A 50 15.23 -11.37 16.17
C ARG A 50 16.02 -12.41 15.39
N LEU A 51 15.57 -12.71 14.17
CA LEU A 51 16.22 -13.64 13.26
C LEU A 51 17.40 -12.99 12.53
N TRP A 52 17.16 -11.84 11.92
CA TRP A 52 18.16 -11.13 11.13
C TRP A 52 17.84 -9.63 11.00
N ARG A 53 18.79 -8.88 10.41
CA ARG A 53 18.65 -7.48 10.02
C ARG A 53 19.23 -7.24 8.65
N ILE A 54 18.48 -6.60 7.77
CA ILE A 54 18.93 -6.04 6.50
C ILE A 54 19.12 -4.53 6.69
N ASP A 55 20.27 -3.99 6.30
CA ASP A 55 20.53 -2.54 6.23
C ASP A 55 20.42 -2.08 4.79
N LEU A 56 19.39 -1.30 4.46
CA LEU A 56 19.20 -0.79 3.09
C LEU A 56 20.29 0.20 2.66
N GLY A 57 21.10 0.68 3.58
CA GLY A 57 22.28 1.49 3.29
C GLY A 57 21.97 2.96 2.96
N PRO A 58 23.04 3.74 2.71
CA PRO A 58 22.91 5.19 2.50
C PRO A 58 22.35 5.56 1.13
N ASN A 59 22.40 4.62 0.16
CA ASN A 59 21.94 4.85 -1.20
C ASN A 59 20.46 4.45 -1.43
N VAL A 60 19.72 4.17 -0.35
CA VAL A 60 18.27 4.08 -0.32
C VAL A 60 17.72 5.18 0.58
N ARG A 61 16.99 6.12 -0.01
CA ARG A 61 16.42 7.24 0.75
C ARG A 61 15.27 6.74 1.64
N SER A 62 15.29 7.06 2.92
CA SER A 62 14.24 6.67 3.86
C SER A 62 13.02 7.56 3.77
N GLY A 63 11.83 6.94 3.67
CA GLY A 63 10.53 7.61 3.67
C GLY A 63 9.40 6.67 3.27
N ALA A 64 8.18 6.98 3.65
CA ALA A 64 7.01 6.13 3.37
C ALA A 64 6.83 5.81 1.88
N ALA A 65 7.13 6.75 0.99
CA ALA A 65 6.99 6.58 -0.46
C ALA A 65 8.24 5.99 -1.15
N THR A 66 9.30 5.66 -0.41
CA THR A 66 10.62 5.29 -0.99
C THR A 66 11.17 3.97 -0.51
N THR A 67 10.66 3.43 0.61
CA THR A 67 11.15 2.19 1.23
C THR A 67 10.01 1.21 1.47
N ASN A 68 9.39 0.76 0.38
CA ASN A 68 8.37 -0.28 0.38
C ASN A 68 9.05 -1.65 0.36
N PHE A 69 8.41 -2.64 0.96
CA PHE A 69 8.85 -4.03 0.91
C PHE A 69 7.64 -4.96 0.84
N LEU A 70 7.82 -6.10 0.20
CA LEU A 70 6.82 -7.15 0.06
C LEU A 70 7.31 -8.40 0.78
N VAL A 71 6.40 -9.09 1.48
CA VAL A 71 6.65 -10.36 2.15
C VAL A 71 5.66 -11.38 1.64
N PHE A 72 6.15 -12.33 0.87
CA PHE A 72 5.32 -13.37 0.26
C PHE A 72 6.17 -14.58 -0.12
N ASP A 73 5.58 -15.76 -0.15
CA ASP A 73 6.20 -16.95 -0.72
C ASP A 73 6.16 -16.85 -2.25
N PHE A 74 7.24 -16.32 -2.86
CA PHE A 74 7.29 -16.03 -4.30
C PHE A 74 7.62 -17.25 -5.15
N ASP A 75 8.28 -18.27 -4.62
CA ASP A 75 8.69 -19.45 -5.36
C ASP A 75 7.89 -20.72 -5.02
N GLY A 76 7.00 -20.63 -4.03
CA GLY A 76 6.06 -21.67 -3.67
C GLY A 76 6.70 -22.79 -2.83
N ASP A 77 7.79 -22.52 -2.12
CA ASP A 77 8.50 -23.52 -1.29
C ASP A 77 7.93 -23.62 0.13
N GLY A 78 6.96 -22.78 0.47
CA GLY A 78 6.31 -22.70 1.78
C GLY A 78 7.00 -21.75 2.76
N CYS A 79 8.06 -21.04 2.33
CA CYS A 79 8.72 -20.02 3.12
C CYS A 79 8.61 -18.66 2.39
N ALA A 80 8.22 -17.62 3.10
CA ALA A 80 8.10 -16.32 2.48
C ALA A 80 9.47 -15.63 2.29
N GLU A 81 9.67 -15.00 1.14
CA GLU A 81 10.78 -14.12 0.86
C GLU A 81 10.43 -12.66 1.14
N ILE A 82 11.47 -11.82 1.19
CA ILE A 82 11.36 -10.37 1.23
C ILE A 82 11.83 -9.80 -0.12
N CYS A 83 10.96 -9.03 -0.78
CA CYS A 83 11.29 -8.36 -2.04
C CYS A 83 11.20 -6.84 -1.87
N CYS A 84 12.29 -6.13 -2.14
CA CYS A 84 12.30 -4.66 -2.06
C CYS A 84 13.35 -4.01 -2.96
N LYS A 85 13.22 -2.68 -3.09
CA LYS A 85 14.23 -1.85 -3.75
C LYS A 85 15.45 -1.70 -2.86
N THR A 86 16.65 -1.96 -3.43
CA THR A 86 17.96 -1.78 -2.79
C THR A 86 18.85 -0.86 -3.61
N GLY A 87 20.06 -0.63 -3.14
CA GLY A 87 21.08 0.19 -3.81
C GLY A 87 22.49 -0.24 -3.42
N ASP A 88 23.47 0.41 -4.01
CA ASP A 88 24.88 0.19 -3.65
C ASP A 88 25.09 0.33 -2.15
N GLY A 89 25.77 -0.66 -1.54
CA GLY A 89 26.08 -0.69 -0.13
C GLY A 89 24.96 -1.20 0.79
N THR A 90 23.84 -1.69 0.25
CA THR A 90 22.87 -2.48 1.03
C THR A 90 23.56 -3.71 1.62
N VAL A 91 23.25 -4.04 2.87
CA VAL A 91 23.84 -5.19 3.59
C VAL A 91 22.73 -6.19 3.93
N ASP A 92 22.89 -7.43 3.49
CA ASP A 92 21.94 -8.50 3.73
C ASP A 92 22.00 -9.04 5.18
N GLY A 93 21.12 -9.99 5.51
CA GLY A 93 21.03 -10.58 6.86
C GLY A 93 22.27 -11.36 7.30
N LEU A 94 23.15 -11.76 6.37
CA LEU A 94 24.41 -12.44 6.65
C LEU A 94 25.63 -11.51 6.61
N GLY A 95 25.42 -10.21 6.33
CA GLY A 95 26.49 -9.21 6.25
C GLY A 95 27.14 -9.06 4.88
N HIS A 96 26.61 -9.70 3.82
CA HIS A 96 27.08 -9.50 2.46
C HIS A 96 26.57 -8.16 1.91
N ARG A 97 27.33 -7.54 1.01
CA ARG A 97 27.02 -6.24 0.44
C ARG A 97 26.56 -6.36 -0.99
N ILE A 98 25.47 -5.69 -1.31
CA ILE A 98 24.92 -5.57 -2.65
C ILE A 98 25.60 -4.38 -3.35
N GLY A 99 26.00 -4.56 -4.60
CA GLY A 99 26.62 -3.53 -5.43
C GLY A 99 27.96 -3.00 -4.89
N ASP A 100 28.28 -1.75 -5.18
CA ASP A 100 29.54 -1.11 -4.76
C ASP A 100 29.40 -0.46 -3.38
N ALA A 101 30.04 -1.06 -2.39
CA ALA A 101 30.02 -0.58 -1.01
C ALA A 101 30.81 0.73 -0.77
N GLN A 102 31.60 1.20 -1.73
CA GLN A 102 32.46 2.36 -1.60
C GLN A 102 31.83 3.65 -2.12
N VAL A 103 30.69 3.54 -2.80
CA VAL A 103 30.05 4.68 -3.48
C VAL A 103 28.93 5.26 -2.63
N ASP A 104 28.89 6.57 -2.55
CA ASP A 104 27.80 7.35 -1.97
C ASP A 104 27.16 8.23 -3.05
N TRP A 105 25.99 7.84 -3.50
CA TRP A 105 25.24 8.51 -4.56
C TRP A 105 24.41 9.70 -4.09
N ARG A 106 24.41 9.99 -2.80
CA ARG A 106 23.66 11.13 -2.24
C ARG A 106 24.23 12.46 -2.75
N THR A 107 23.37 13.39 -3.11
CA THR A 107 23.81 14.71 -3.58
C THR A 107 24.36 15.53 -2.40
N TRP A 108 25.66 15.82 -2.41
CA TRP A 108 26.37 16.50 -1.33
C TRP A 108 26.42 18.01 -1.46
N ASP A 109 26.18 18.57 -2.64
CA ASP A 109 26.13 20.02 -2.83
C ASP A 109 24.96 20.64 -2.09
N LYS A 110 25.24 21.39 -1.02
CA LYS A 110 24.23 22.08 -0.20
C LYS A 110 23.43 23.14 -0.97
N LYS A 111 23.92 23.63 -2.10
CA LYS A 111 23.21 24.59 -2.94
C LYS A 111 22.25 23.88 -3.91
N SER A 112 22.46 22.63 -4.19
CA SER A 112 21.61 21.86 -5.10
C SER A 112 20.18 21.73 -4.54
N PRO A 113 19.13 21.86 -5.37
CA PRO A 113 17.77 21.54 -5.00
C PRO A 113 17.60 20.04 -4.63
N SER A 114 18.51 19.19 -5.11
CA SER A 114 18.54 17.75 -4.79
C SER A 114 19.40 17.41 -3.56
N TYR A 115 19.88 18.39 -2.79
CA TYR A 115 20.73 18.12 -1.62
C TYR A 115 20.19 17.01 -0.73
N GLY A 116 20.99 15.97 -0.49
CA GLY A 116 20.66 14.79 0.31
C GLY A 116 19.75 13.78 -0.38
N LYS A 117 19.35 14.01 -1.62
CA LYS A 117 18.59 13.06 -2.45
C LYS A 117 19.55 12.21 -3.30
N ILE A 118 19.01 11.11 -3.80
CA ILE A 118 19.72 10.16 -4.67
C ILE A 118 19.10 10.27 -6.05
N VAL A 119 19.69 11.07 -6.90
CA VAL A 119 19.20 11.34 -8.26
C VAL A 119 20.03 10.66 -9.35
N ASN A 120 21.04 9.91 -8.94
CA ASN A 120 21.95 9.17 -9.81
C ASN A 120 22.35 7.83 -9.15
N GLY A 121 23.08 6.98 -9.87
CA GLY A 121 23.51 5.67 -9.41
C GLY A 121 22.50 4.55 -9.68
N PRO A 122 22.92 3.29 -9.49
CA PRO A 122 22.08 2.14 -9.71
C PRO A 122 20.99 2.02 -8.64
N GLU A 123 19.90 1.41 -9.04
CA GLU A 123 18.84 0.91 -8.15
C GLU A 123 18.66 -0.57 -8.48
N TYR A 124 18.44 -1.40 -7.48
CA TYR A 124 18.21 -2.83 -7.67
C TYR A 124 16.87 -3.24 -7.10
N LEU A 125 16.23 -4.25 -7.70
CA LEU A 125 15.21 -5.06 -7.08
C LEU A 125 15.91 -6.29 -6.53
N THR A 126 15.75 -6.55 -5.24
CA THR A 126 16.38 -7.67 -4.55
C THR A 126 15.36 -8.54 -3.87
N VAL A 127 15.53 -9.85 -3.98
CA VAL A 127 14.82 -10.85 -3.18
C VAL A 127 15.77 -11.41 -2.13
N PHE A 128 15.31 -11.48 -0.89
CA PHE A 128 16.03 -12.02 0.26
C PHE A 128 15.31 -13.25 0.78
N GLU A 129 16.09 -14.26 1.17
CA GLU A 129 15.61 -15.46 1.84
C GLU A 129 14.96 -15.12 3.19
N GLY A 130 13.78 -15.64 3.45
CA GLY A 130 13.05 -15.38 4.69
C GLY A 130 13.78 -15.82 5.94
N ARG A 131 14.37 -17.01 5.93
CA ARG A 131 15.04 -17.61 7.10
C ARG A 131 16.23 -16.82 7.62
N THR A 132 17.02 -16.23 6.73
CA THR A 132 18.33 -15.65 7.07
C THR A 132 18.49 -14.19 6.65
N GLY A 133 17.58 -13.67 5.85
CA GLY A 133 17.74 -12.35 5.21
C GLY A 133 18.86 -12.30 4.17
N LYS A 134 19.37 -13.46 3.71
CA LYS A 134 20.41 -13.55 2.68
C LYS A 134 19.88 -13.08 1.33
N GLU A 135 20.68 -12.32 0.59
CA GLU A 135 20.39 -12.01 -0.80
C GLU A 135 20.33 -13.30 -1.64
N LEU A 136 19.20 -13.52 -2.33
CA LEU A 136 19.01 -14.60 -3.28
C LEU A 136 19.33 -14.15 -4.71
N ASP A 137 18.78 -13.02 -5.13
CA ASP A 137 19.06 -12.42 -6.44
C ASP A 137 18.78 -10.92 -6.44
N SER A 138 19.57 -10.18 -7.23
CA SER A 138 19.40 -8.74 -7.46
C SER A 138 19.46 -8.45 -8.96
N LYS A 139 18.52 -7.63 -9.44
CA LYS A 139 18.47 -7.15 -10.82
C LYS A 139 18.38 -5.63 -10.83
N GLU A 140 18.74 -5.01 -11.97
CA GLU A 140 18.48 -3.60 -12.19
C GLU A 140 17.00 -3.31 -11.96
N TYR A 141 16.70 -2.25 -11.16
CA TYR A 141 15.34 -1.90 -10.81
C TYR A 141 14.58 -1.32 -12.00
N ILE A 142 13.50 -1.98 -12.36
CA ILE A 142 12.50 -1.46 -13.29
C ILE A 142 11.21 -1.26 -12.48
N PRO A 143 10.62 -0.08 -12.52
CA PRO A 143 10.83 1.08 -13.42
C PRO A 143 12.07 1.93 -13.09
N THR A 144 12.90 2.22 -14.08
CA THR A 144 14.07 3.11 -13.91
C THR A 144 13.64 4.54 -13.59
N ARG A 145 14.51 5.33 -12.88
CA ARG A 145 14.24 6.74 -12.59
C ARG A 145 14.34 7.65 -13.81
N TYR A 146 14.91 7.19 -14.90
CA TYR A 146 15.19 8.03 -16.04
C TYR A 146 14.08 8.04 -17.11
N PRO A 147 13.91 9.18 -17.83
CA PRO A 147 14.56 10.47 -17.56
C PRO A 147 14.07 11.07 -16.24
N LEU A 148 14.98 11.67 -15.46
CA LEU A 148 14.69 12.17 -14.11
C LEU A 148 13.58 13.25 -14.09
N ASP A 149 13.51 14.08 -15.15
CA ASP A 149 12.52 15.12 -15.34
C ASP A 149 11.27 14.64 -16.12
N GLY A 150 11.13 13.34 -16.36
CA GLY A 150 10.03 12.76 -17.13
C GLY A 150 8.80 12.33 -16.30
N TRP A 151 8.74 12.61 -15.01
CA TRP A 151 7.74 12.05 -14.08
C TRP A 151 6.55 12.95 -13.78
N GLY A 152 6.57 14.18 -14.22
CA GLY A 152 5.38 14.99 -14.41
C GLY A 152 4.65 14.47 -15.64
N GLY A 153 3.64 15.11 -16.08
CA GLY A 153 3.01 14.61 -17.28
C GLY A 153 1.83 15.43 -17.74
N VAL A 154 1.34 15.03 -18.90
CA VAL A 154 0.10 15.59 -19.43
C VAL A 154 -1.02 15.24 -18.45
N GLY A 155 -1.64 16.27 -17.92
CA GLY A 155 -2.76 16.10 -17.01
C GLY A 155 -2.38 15.73 -15.57
N GLY A 156 -1.10 15.65 -15.21
CA GLY A 156 -0.68 15.58 -13.81
C GLY A 156 -0.96 16.88 -13.08
N ASN A 157 -1.28 16.81 -11.80
CA ASN A 157 -1.45 18.00 -10.97
C ASN A 157 -0.12 18.67 -10.60
N CYS A 158 0.99 18.17 -11.13
CA CYS A 158 2.33 18.70 -10.90
C CYS A 158 3.19 18.60 -12.15
N GLY A 159 3.95 19.64 -12.42
CA GLY A 159 4.96 19.61 -13.46
C GLY A 159 6.12 18.65 -13.19
N ASN A 160 6.95 18.48 -14.21
CA ASN A 160 8.21 17.75 -14.09
C ASN A 160 9.15 18.43 -13.11
N ASP A 161 9.99 17.62 -12.46
CA ASP A 161 11.17 18.11 -11.74
C ASP A 161 12.36 17.19 -12.00
N ASN A 162 13.56 17.73 -11.93
CA ASN A 162 14.81 17.01 -12.04
C ASN A 162 15.50 16.81 -10.69
N THR A 163 14.75 16.92 -9.61
CA THR A 163 15.28 16.90 -8.25
C THR A 163 14.98 15.59 -7.50
N GLY A 164 14.35 14.61 -8.15
CA GLY A 164 13.92 13.36 -7.54
C GLY A 164 12.60 13.46 -6.75
N GLY A 165 11.93 14.61 -6.74
CA GLY A 165 10.66 14.78 -6.01
C GLY A 165 9.49 14.04 -6.66
N ARG A 166 9.55 13.83 -7.98
CA ARG A 166 8.55 13.09 -8.76
C ARG A 166 8.97 11.67 -9.09
N SER A 167 10.24 11.43 -9.37
CA SER A 167 10.78 10.10 -9.67
C SER A 167 10.84 9.17 -8.45
N ASP A 168 10.94 9.70 -7.23
CA ASP A 168 11.05 8.91 -6.00
C ASP A 168 9.67 8.67 -5.35
N ARG A 169 8.75 8.13 -6.12
CA ARG A 169 7.37 7.83 -5.75
C ARG A 169 7.07 6.39 -6.12
N PHE A 170 7.01 5.50 -5.11
CA PHE A 170 6.90 4.07 -5.32
C PHE A 170 5.69 3.51 -4.60
N THR A 171 4.98 2.60 -5.29
CA THR A 171 4.12 1.61 -4.69
C THR A 171 4.53 0.22 -5.16
N ALA A 172 4.08 -0.82 -4.50
CA ALA A 172 4.38 -2.19 -4.84
C ALA A 172 3.23 -3.10 -4.42
N GLY A 173 3.11 -4.24 -5.10
CA GLY A 173 2.12 -5.25 -4.77
C GLY A 173 2.59 -6.64 -5.19
N VAL A 174 1.80 -7.64 -4.88
CA VAL A 174 1.94 -9.01 -5.36
C VAL A 174 0.73 -9.34 -6.21
N ALA A 175 0.93 -10.00 -7.35
CA ALA A 175 -0.12 -10.38 -8.27
C ALA A 175 0.07 -11.79 -8.80
N PHE A 176 -0.99 -12.54 -8.97
CA PHE A 176 -0.99 -13.82 -9.66
C PHE A 176 -1.30 -13.61 -11.15
N LEU A 177 -0.32 -13.14 -11.90
CA LEU A 177 -0.47 -12.73 -13.30
C LEU A 177 -0.79 -13.88 -14.26
N ASP A 178 -0.51 -15.10 -13.88
CA ASP A 178 -0.84 -16.34 -14.59
C ASP A 178 -1.89 -17.18 -13.81
N GLY A 179 -2.48 -16.60 -12.78
CA GLY A 179 -3.44 -17.24 -11.88
C GLY A 179 -2.80 -18.21 -10.87
N LYS A 180 -1.49 -18.42 -10.88
CA LYS A 180 -0.80 -19.47 -10.09
C LYS A 180 0.46 -18.99 -9.39
N THR A 181 1.27 -18.18 -10.08
CA THR A 181 2.61 -17.79 -9.61
C THR A 181 2.55 -16.37 -9.02
N PRO A 182 2.85 -16.18 -7.73
CA PRO A 182 2.91 -14.86 -7.14
C PRO A 182 4.07 -14.07 -7.74
N SER A 183 3.77 -12.90 -8.23
CA SER A 183 4.67 -12.03 -8.98
C SER A 183 4.85 -10.70 -8.28
N PRO A 184 6.07 -10.28 -7.93
CA PRO A 184 6.33 -8.93 -7.46
C PRO A 184 5.98 -7.90 -8.55
N VAL A 185 5.20 -6.89 -8.18
CA VAL A 185 4.84 -5.77 -9.06
C VAL A 185 5.37 -4.49 -8.46
N MET A 186 6.20 -3.77 -9.22
CA MET A 186 6.82 -2.51 -8.82
C MET A 186 6.23 -1.35 -9.60
N VAL A 187 5.78 -0.32 -8.90
CA VAL A 187 5.19 0.87 -9.50
C VAL A 187 6.05 2.08 -9.18
N ARG A 188 6.29 2.94 -10.15
CA ARG A 188 6.95 4.24 -9.98
C ARG A 188 6.12 5.34 -10.62
N GLY A 189 5.95 6.44 -9.88
CA GLY A 189 5.21 7.62 -10.31
C GLY A 189 3.71 7.47 -10.16
N TRP A 190 3.04 8.58 -9.83
CA TRP A 190 1.58 8.60 -9.68
C TRP A 190 0.92 9.94 -10.01
N TYR A 191 1.67 11.06 -9.99
CA TYR A 191 1.10 12.39 -10.32
C TYR A 191 0.99 12.68 -11.82
N GLY A 192 1.85 12.08 -12.62
CA GLY A 192 1.89 12.22 -14.07
C GLY A 192 2.18 10.86 -14.70
N ARG A 193 3.41 10.68 -15.21
CA ARG A 193 3.85 9.37 -15.68
C ARG A 193 3.75 8.33 -14.57
N THR A 194 3.14 7.20 -14.87
CA THR A 194 3.09 6.01 -14.03
C THR A 194 3.65 4.83 -14.82
N VAL A 195 4.58 4.10 -14.21
CA VAL A 195 5.17 2.90 -14.79
C VAL A 195 4.94 1.74 -13.84
N VAL A 196 4.42 0.64 -14.37
CA VAL A 196 4.19 -0.61 -13.65
C VAL A 196 5.09 -1.67 -14.26
N ALA A 197 5.88 -2.37 -13.45
CA ALA A 197 6.76 -3.45 -13.89
C ALA A 197 6.49 -4.72 -13.10
N ALA A 198 6.24 -5.81 -13.80
CA ALA A 198 6.02 -7.12 -13.21
C ALA A 198 7.25 -8.01 -13.31
N TRP A 199 7.44 -8.83 -12.30
CA TRP A 199 8.54 -9.75 -12.16
C TRP A 199 8.05 -11.12 -11.72
N THR A 200 8.84 -12.15 -11.98
CA THR A 200 8.69 -13.46 -11.36
C THR A 200 9.96 -13.82 -10.60
N PHE A 201 9.81 -14.56 -9.51
CA PHE A 201 10.95 -15.16 -8.80
C PHE A 201 10.76 -16.66 -8.81
N THR A 202 11.61 -17.36 -9.53
CA THR A 202 11.53 -18.82 -9.71
C THR A 202 12.92 -19.41 -9.79
N ASN A 203 13.13 -20.56 -9.18
CA ASN A 203 14.42 -21.25 -9.12
C ASN A 203 15.57 -20.35 -8.61
N GLY A 204 15.26 -19.49 -7.62
CA GLY A 204 16.22 -18.57 -7.02
C GLY A 204 16.63 -17.38 -7.90
N ALA A 205 15.86 -17.05 -8.93
CA ALA A 205 16.19 -15.97 -9.85
C ALA A 205 14.99 -15.05 -10.16
N LEU A 206 15.24 -13.75 -10.10
CA LEU A 206 14.34 -12.70 -10.57
C LEU A 206 14.34 -12.64 -12.10
N LYS A 207 13.17 -12.59 -12.69
CA LYS A 207 12.99 -12.38 -14.13
C LYS A 207 11.94 -11.29 -14.35
N HIS A 208 12.34 -10.24 -15.08
CA HIS A 208 11.40 -9.22 -15.54
C HIS A 208 10.43 -9.82 -16.56
N THR A 209 9.13 -9.58 -16.38
CA THR A 209 8.06 -10.14 -17.22
C THR A 209 7.59 -9.14 -18.24
N TRP A 210 7.11 -7.97 -17.79
CA TRP A 210 6.64 -6.89 -18.65
C TRP A 210 6.71 -5.52 -17.93
N THR A 211 6.61 -4.46 -18.73
CA THR A 211 6.51 -3.09 -18.24
C THR A 211 5.39 -2.36 -18.97
N PHE A 212 4.45 -1.79 -18.21
CA PHE A 212 3.51 -0.78 -18.67
C PHE A 212 4.08 0.61 -18.38
N ASP A 213 3.98 1.53 -19.33
CA ASP A 213 4.42 2.91 -19.19
C ASP A 213 3.39 3.88 -19.77
N SER A 214 2.78 4.70 -18.94
CA SER A 214 1.78 5.67 -19.37
C SER A 214 2.34 6.79 -20.26
N ALA A 215 3.65 6.91 -20.42
CA ALA A 215 4.29 7.81 -21.37
C ALA A 215 4.56 7.17 -22.74
N ALA A 216 4.32 5.85 -22.89
CA ALA A 216 4.45 5.20 -24.17
C ALA A 216 3.31 5.56 -25.13
N PRO A 217 3.56 5.60 -26.46
CA PRO A 217 2.52 5.93 -27.43
C PRO A 217 1.27 5.03 -27.30
N GLY A 218 0.10 5.65 -27.21
CA GLY A 218 -1.21 5.00 -27.04
C GLY A 218 -1.66 4.84 -25.58
N TRP A 219 -0.83 5.14 -24.60
CA TRP A 219 -1.17 5.06 -23.17
C TRP A 219 -1.26 6.42 -22.47
N GLU A 220 -1.26 7.53 -23.22
CA GLU A 220 -1.21 8.89 -22.68
C GLU A 220 -2.40 9.21 -21.76
N THR A 221 -3.55 8.59 -21.98
CA THR A 221 -4.76 8.77 -21.16
C THR A 221 -4.61 8.21 -19.75
N TYR A 222 -3.63 7.33 -19.52
CA TYR A 222 -3.30 6.77 -18.22
C TYR A 222 -2.40 7.69 -17.39
N SER A 223 -1.83 8.74 -17.98
CA SER A 223 -0.99 9.69 -17.28
C SER A 223 -1.79 10.54 -16.29
N GLY A 224 -1.31 10.64 -15.05
CA GLY A 224 -1.95 11.39 -13.99
C GLY A 224 -3.10 10.67 -13.30
N MET A 225 -3.23 9.36 -13.49
CA MET A 225 -4.26 8.52 -12.89
C MET A 225 -3.79 7.75 -11.65
N GLY A 226 -2.49 7.79 -11.34
CA GLY A 226 -1.91 7.04 -10.23
C GLY A 226 -2.38 7.52 -8.85
N ASN A 227 -2.22 6.66 -7.85
CA ASN A 227 -2.63 6.88 -6.47
C ASN A 227 -1.45 6.65 -5.51
N HIS A 228 -1.58 7.08 -4.26
CA HIS A 228 -0.66 6.75 -3.18
C HIS A 228 -0.81 5.30 -2.66
N SER A 229 -1.68 4.52 -3.27
CA SER A 229 -1.94 3.12 -2.96
C SER A 229 -2.02 2.30 -4.24
N VAL A 230 -1.99 0.99 -4.10
CA VAL A 230 -2.24 0.01 -5.14
C VAL A 230 -3.23 -1.01 -4.60
N THR A 231 -4.03 -1.58 -5.46
CA THR A 231 -4.81 -2.78 -5.14
C THR A 231 -4.71 -3.76 -6.29
N VAL A 232 -4.68 -5.04 -5.97
CA VAL A 232 -4.53 -6.12 -6.93
C VAL A 232 -5.63 -7.14 -6.67
N ALA A 233 -6.32 -7.53 -7.71
CA ALA A 233 -7.35 -8.56 -7.66
C ALA A 233 -7.64 -9.06 -9.08
N ASP A 234 -8.27 -10.22 -9.18
CA ASP A 234 -8.91 -10.72 -10.38
C ASP A 234 -10.22 -9.93 -10.59
N PHE A 235 -10.13 -8.77 -11.25
CA PHE A 235 -11.24 -7.86 -11.42
C PHE A 235 -12.20 -8.30 -12.53
N ASP A 236 -11.70 -8.89 -13.60
CA ASP A 236 -12.51 -9.29 -14.76
C ASP A 236 -12.94 -10.77 -14.73
N GLY A 237 -12.43 -11.53 -13.77
CA GLY A 237 -12.84 -12.91 -13.51
C GLY A 237 -12.20 -13.94 -14.42
N ASP A 238 -11.05 -13.63 -15.02
CA ASP A 238 -10.33 -14.55 -15.92
C ASP A 238 -9.38 -15.51 -15.16
N GLY A 239 -9.21 -15.29 -13.85
CA GLY A 239 -8.37 -16.07 -12.95
C GLY A 239 -6.97 -15.52 -12.75
N CYS A 240 -6.59 -14.46 -13.48
CA CYS A 240 -5.36 -13.71 -13.30
C CYS A 240 -5.63 -12.41 -12.55
N ASP A 241 -4.61 -11.78 -11.98
CA ASP A 241 -4.81 -10.54 -11.22
C ASP A 241 -4.45 -9.32 -12.07
N GLU A 242 -5.31 -8.30 -12.03
CA GLU A 242 -5.04 -6.96 -12.54
C GLU A 242 -4.47 -6.06 -11.45
N ILE A 243 -3.79 -5.01 -11.89
CA ILE A 243 -3.14 -4.03 -11.02
C ILE A 243 -3.87 -2.69 -11.13
N CYS A 244 -4.69 -2.34 -10.14
CA CYS A 244 -5.34 -1.05 -10.05
C CYS A 244 -4.44 -0.05 -9.30
N VAL A 245 -4.04 1.02 -10.00
CA VAL A 245 -3.17 2.08 -9.48
C VAL A 245 -3.95 3.40 -9.49
N GLY A 246 -5.02 3.47 -8.71
CA GLY A 246 -5.89 4.64 -8.64
C GLY A 246 -6.99 4.65 -9.68
N ALA A 247 -7.00 5.66 -10.54
CA ALA A 247 -8.00 5.85 -11.60
C ALA A 247 -7.66 5.09 -12.90
N MET A 248 -6.79 4.11 -12.83
CA MET A 248 -6.39 3.25 -13.95
C MET A 248 -6.12 1.82 -13.47
N THR A 249 -6.33 0.86 -14.37
CA THR A 249 -6.02 -0.54 -14.16
C THR A 249 -5.16 -1.06 -15.31
N VAL A 250 -4.12 -1.82 -14.97
CA VAL A 250 -3.24 -2.53 -15.89
C VAL A 250 -3.57 -4.00 -15.80
N ASP A 251 -3.79 -4.63 -16.95
CA ASP A 251 -4.12 -6.02 -17.11
C ASP A 251 -2.92 -6.93 -16.78
N HIS A 252 -3.17 -8.19 -16.45
CA HIS A 252 -2.18 -9.20 -16.13
C HIS A 252 -1.09 -9.36 -17.21
N ASP A 253 -1.39 -9.04 -18.47
CA ASP A 253 -0.45 -9.11 -19.60
C ASP A 253 0.39 -7.82 -19.81
N GLY A 254 0.23 -6.82 -18.94
CA GLY A 254 0.96 -5.56 -18.99
C GLY A 254 0.38 -4.52 -19.95
N LYS A 255 -0.83 -4.71 -20.44
CA LYS A 255 -1.57 -3.69 -21.18
C LYS A 255 -2.49 -2.90 -20.27
N GLY A 256 -2.82 -1.66 -20.67
CA GLY A 256 -3.85 -0.90 -19.98
C GLY A 256 -5.22 -1.55 -20.18
N LEU A 257 -5.89 -1.92 -19.09
CA LEU A 257 -7.26 -2.47 -19.17
C LEU A 257 -8.26 -1.32 -19.37
N PHE A 258 -8.24 -0.33 -18.48
CA PHE A 258 -9.04 0.89 -18.59
C PHE A 258 -8.43 2.06 -17.81
N THR A 259 -8.94 3.25 -18.10
CA THR A 259 -8.76 4.46 -17.27
C THR A 259 -10.11 5.15 -17.09
N THR A 260 -10.42 5.53 -15.88
CA THR A 260 -11.67 6.23 -15.53
C THR A 260 -11.63 7.73 -15.80
N GLY A 261 -10.43 8.30 -15.98
CA GLY A 261 -10.24 9.73 -16.10
C GLY A 261 -10.39 10.53 -14.80
N LEU A 262 -10.59 9.86 -13.65
CA LEU A 262 -10.84 10.47 -12.35
C LEU A 262 -9.62 11.13 -11.70
N ARG A 263 -8.42 10.95 -12.28
CA ARG A 263 -7.19 11.59 -11.87
C ARG A 263 -6.58 11.00 -10.59
N HIS A 264 -5.48 11.62 -10.16
CA HIS A 264 -4.73 11.25 -8.99
C HIS A 264 -5.57 11.23 -7.72
N GLY A 265 -5.26 10.31 -6.80
CA GLY A 265 -5.98 10.16 -5.53
C GLY A 265 -5.10 9.70 -4.36
N ASP A 266 -5.66 9.80 -3.17
CA ASP A 266 -4.99 9.54 -1.88
C ASP A 266 -5.44 8.25 -1.19
N ALA A 267 -6.59 7.67 -1.57
CA ALA A 267 -7.08 6.41 -1.04
C ALA A 267 -7.75 5.58 -2.14
N LEU A 268 -7.64 4.27 -2.00
CA LEU A 268 -8.11 3.30 -2.98
C LEU A 268 -8.50 2.00 -2.26
N HIS A 269 -9.77 1.62 -2.37
CA HIS A 269 -10.29 0.40 -1.77
C HIS A 269 -10.97 -0.45 -2.83
N ALA A 270 -10.67 -1.73 -2.86
CA ALA A 270 -11.35 -2.68 -3.74
C ALA A 270 -11.96 -3.82 -2.94
N GLY A 271 -13.20 -4.18 -3.27
CA GLY A 271 -13.95 -5.24 -2.64
C GLY A 271 -15.32 -5.43 -3.26
N ARG A 272 -16.08 -6.37 -2.76
CA ARG A 272 -17.48 -6.59 -3.16
C ARG A 272 -18.43 -5.67 -2.38
N PHE A 273 -18.26 -4.37 -2.58
CA PHE A 273 -18.99 -3.34 -1.83
C PHE A 273 -20.47 -3.25 -2.17
N ILE A 274 -20.88 -3.76 -3.33
CA ILE A 274 -22.26 -3.73 -3.82
C ILE A 274 -22.74 -5.16 -4.07
N PRO A 275 -23.38 -5.83 -3.11
CA PRO A 275 -23.78 -7.24 -3.22
C PRO A 275 -24.69 -7.56 -4.42
N SER A 276 -25.46 -6.59 -4.88
CA SER A 276 -26.35 -6.74 -6.05
C SER A 276 -25.61 -6.71 -7.41
N ARG A 277 -24.31 -6.35 -7.43
CA ARG A 277 -23.46 -6.37 -8.63
C ARG A 277 -22.54 -7.59 -8.63
N GLN A 278 -22.22 -8.10 -9.80
CA GLN A 278 -21.17 -9.10 -9.96
C GLN A 278 -19.80 -8.43 -9.95
N GLY A 279 -18.76 -9.18 -9.54
CA GLY A 279 -17.40 -8.68 -9.49
C GLY A 279 -17.14 -7.72 -8.34
N MET A 280 -15.98 -7.09 -8.39
CA MET A 280 -15.53 -6.14 -7.38
C MET A 280 -15.77 -4.71 -7.85
N GLN A 281 -15.92 -3.83 -6.88
CA GLN A 281 -15.97 -2.39 -7.10
C GLN A 281 -14.77 -1.73 -6.47
N VAL A 282 -14.41 -0.57 -6.99
CA VAL A 282 -13.33 0.24 -6.47
C VAL A 282 -13.89 1.57 -5.99
N PHE A 283 -13.64 1.88 -4.71
CA PHE A 283 -13.89 3.20 -4.14
C PHE A 283 -12.60 4.02 -4.17
N GLY A 284 -12.59 5.08 -4.97
CA GLY A 284 -11.48 6.00 -5.13
C GLY A 284 -11.73 7.33 -4.43
N VAL A 285 -10.71 7.84 -3.74
CA VAL A 285 -10.69 9.18 -3.15
C VAL A 285 -9.64 9.99 -3.87
N HIS A 286 -10.06 11.11 -4.47
CA HIS A 286 -9.25 11.90 -5.40
C HIS A 286 -8.78 13.21 -4.77
N GLU A 287 -7.58 13.60 -5.17
CA GLU A 287 -6.92 14.83 -4.74
C GLU A 287 -7.07 15.90 -5.82
N ASN A 288 -7.58 17.05 -5.44
CA ASN A 288 -7.73 18.20 -6.32
C ASN A 288 -6.69 19.26 -5.98
N GLU A 289 -5.41 18.93 -6.17
CA GLU A 289 -4.32 19.89 -6.04
C GLU A 289 -4.20 20.77 -7.29
N GLY A 290 -4.39 22.05 -7.11
CA GLY A 290 -4.09 23.08 -8.11
C GLY A 290 -5.30 23.72 -8.79
N ASP A 291 -5.03 24.86 -9.40
CA ASP A 291 -6.03 25.73 -10.05
C ASP A 291 -6.29 25.43 -11.52
N ASN A 292 -5.89 24.26 -12.01
CA ASN A 292 -6.13 23.97 -13.42
C ASN A 292 -7.58 23.51 -13.66
N GLU A 293 -8.13 23.85 -14.84
CA GLU A 293 -9.51 23.57 -15.17
C GLU A 293 -9.86 22.06 -15.24
N ILE A 294 -8.86 21.19 -15.40
CA ILE A 294 -9.05 19.74 -15.41
C ILE A 294 -9.34 19.27 -13.99
N VAL A 295 -8.56 19.70 -13.03
CA VAL A 295 -8.69 19.34 -11.61
C VAL A 295 -10.02 19.84 -11.05
N LYS A 296 -10.44 21.04 -11.40
CA LYS A 296 -11.73 21.63 -10.97
C LYS A 296 -12.96 20.79 -11.41
N ARG A 297 -12.81 19.94 -12.41
CA ARG A 297 -13.88 19.07 -12.95
C ARG A 297 -13.80 17.63 -12.47
N THR A 298 -12.78 17.29 -11.66
CA THR A 298 -12.63 15.95 -11.11
C THR A 298 -13.43 15.82 -9.82
N PRO A 299 -14.19 14.72 -9.62
CA PRO A 299 -14.88 14.48 -8.36
C PRO A 299 -13.88 14.16 -7.24
N ALA A 300 -14.26 14.44 -6.00
CA ALA A 300 -13.47 14.09 -4.84
C ALA A 300 -13.52 12.60 -4.50
N VAL A 301 -14.66 11.95 -4.80
CA VAL A 301 -14.89 10.52 -4.56
C VAL A 301 -15.68 9.91 -5.70
N ALA A 302 -15.40 8.64 -5.95
CA ALA A 302 -16.15 7.84 -6.91
C ALA A 302 -16.14 6.37 -6.54
N MET A 303 -17.21 5.67 -6.91
CA MET A 303 -17.28 4.22 -6.98
C MET A 303 -17.32 3.82 -8.45
N PHE A 304 -16.48 2.89 -8.85
CA PHE A 304 -16.47 2.38 -10.21
C PHE A 304 -16.36 0.86 -10.24
N ASP A 305 -16.78 0.27 -11.33
CA ASP A 305 -16.67 -1.16 -11.58
C ASP A 305 -15.22 -1.56 -11.81
N GLY A 306 -14.75 -2.58 -11.10
CA GLY A 306 -13.35 -2.99 -11.13
C GLY A 306 -12.89 -3.62 -12.43
N ALA A 307 -13.80 -4.27 -13.17
CA ALA A 307 -13.50 -4.92 -14.44
C ALA A 307 -13.48 -3.96 -15.62
N THR A 308 -14.34 -2.94 -15.60
CA THR A 308 -14.60 -2.09 -16.77
C THR A 308 -14.21 -0.63 -16.60
N GLY A 309 -14.07 -0.17 -15.35
CA GLY A 309 -13.89 1.24 -15.03
C GLY A 309 -15.15 2.09 -15.20
N GLU A 310 -16.32 1.47 -15.41
CA GLU A 310 -17.60 2.19 -15.44
C GLU A 310 -17.83 2.91 -14.11
N ILE A 311 -18.05 4.23 -14.16
CA ILE A 311 -18.36 5.01 -12.98
C ILE A 311 -19.80 4.73 -12.56
N ILE A 312 -19.96 4.11 -11.38
CA ILE A 312 -21.26 3.78 -10.80
C ILE A 312 -21.88 5.05 -10.21
N TRP A 313 -21.10 5.78 -9.44
CA TRP A 313 -21.44 7.11 -8.92
C TRP A 313 -20.19 7.92 -8.59
N GLN A 314 -20.34 9.24 -8.54
CA GLN A 314 -19.27 10.16 -8.17
C GLN A 314 -19.83 11.43 -7.52
N ASP A 315 -19.04 12.09 -6.67
CA ASP A 315 -19.46 13.32 -5.98
C ASP A 315 -18.27 14.21 -5.58
N GLY A 316 -18.59 15.40 -5.06
CA GLY A 316 -17.60 16.34 -4.56
C GLY A 316 -16.76 16.99 -5.66
N LEU A 317 -17.38 17.37 -6.77
CA LEU A 317 -16.70 17.98 -7.92
C LEU A 317 -15.85 19.18 -7.50
N GLY A 318 -14.56 19.15 -7.87
CA GLY A 318 -13.60 20.22 -7.56
C GLY A 318 -13.18 20.30 -6.09
N GLN A 319 -13.53 19.32 -5.26
CA GLN A 319 -13.12 19.28 -3.86
C GLN A 319 -11.97 18.29 -3.66
N ASP A 320 -11.15 18.50 -2.64
CA ASP A 320 -10.11 17.60 -2.20
C ASP A 320 -10.62 16.78 -1.00
N ALA A 321 -10.76 15.47 -1.17
CA ALA A 321 -11.22 14.60 -0.09
C ALA A 321 -10.08 14.07 0.79
N GLY A 322 -8.86 13.96 0.28
CA GLY A 322 -7.63 13.60 0.97
C GLY A 322 -7.61 12.22 1.62
N ARG A 323 -8.72 11.73 2.14
CA ARG A 323 -8.92 10.43 2.81
C ARG A 323 -10.31 9.90 2.65
N GLY A 324 -10.46 8.61 2.69
CA GLY A 324 -11.76 7.95 2.72
C GLY A 324 -11.62 6.44 2.84
N VAL A 325 -12.71 5.79 3.20
CA VAL A 325 -12.83 4.35 3.45
C VAL A 325 -14.15 3.86 2.89
N ALA A 326 -14.18 2.61 2.46
CA ALA A 326 -15.39 1.85 2.15
C ALA A 326 -15.41 0.58 3.01
N ALA A 327 -16.48 0.36 3.74
CA ALA A 327 -16.70 -0.84 4.56
C ALA A 327 -18.18 -0.95 4.97
N ASP A 328 -18.64 -2.15 5.24
CA ASP A 328 -19.97 -2.40 5.81
C ASP A 328 -19.94 -2.08 7.30
N ILE A 329 -20.59 -0.99 7.69
CA ILE A 329 -20.66 -0.49 9.08
C ILE A 329 -22.10 -0.21 9.56
N ASP A 330 -23.10 -0.30 8.68
CA ASP A 330 -24.48 0.00 8.98
C ASP A 330 -25.44 -1.09 8.47
N PRO A 331 -25.91 -1.98 9.32
CA PRO A 331 -26.70 -3.15 8.92
C PRO A 331 -28.09 -2.82 8.38
N ARG A 332 -28.44 -1.55 8.30
CA ARG A 332 -29.73 -1.11 7.71
C ARG A 332 -29.70 -1.08 6.19
N TYR A 333 -28.51 -1.15 5.60
CA TYR A 333 -28.27 -1.13 4.17
C TYR A 333 -27.47 -2.35 3.74
N ASP A 334 -27.71 -2.85 2.54
CA ASP A 334 -26.95 -3.96 2.01
C ASP A 334 -25.62 -3.47 1.40
N GLY A 335 -24.52 -4.09 1.80
CA GLY A 335 -23.17 -3.79 1.30
C GLY A 335 -22.49 -2.65 2.06
N ALA A 336 -21.44 -2.14 1.48
CA ALA A 336 -20.59 -1.18 2.16
C ALA A 336 -21.17 0.24 2.18
N GLU A 337 -20.87 0.97 3.25
CA GLU A 337 -20.90 2.41 3.28
C GLU A 337 -19.56 2.99 2.82
N CYS A 338 -19.64 4.23 2.31
CA CYS A 338 -18.48 5.01 1.89
C CYS A 338 -18.48 6.36 2.60
N TRP A 339 -17.32 6.76 3.08
CA TRP A 339 -17.13 8.09 3.67
C TRP A 339 -15.72 8.63 3.44
N CYS A 340 -15.57 9.93 3.52
CA CYS A 340 -14.31 10.61 3.32
C CYS A 340 -14.25 11.89 4.17
N ASN A 341 -13.21 12.71 4.02
CA ASN A 341 -13.09 13.97 4.78
C ASN A 341 -14.25 14.95 4.53
N ILE A 342 -14.91 14.84 3.39
CA ILE A 342 -16.02 15.73 3.00
C ILE A 342 -17.36 14.97 2.97
N GLY A 343 -18.45 15.73 3.13
CA GLY A 343 -19.81 15.16 3.11
C GLY A 343 -20.13 14.28 4.30
N GLY A 344 -21.20 13.48 4.18
CA GLY A 344 -21.70 12.54 5.17
C GLY A 344 -21.35 11.09 4.84
N LEU A 345 -22.00 10.16 5.55
CA LEU A 345 -21.96 8.73 5.28
C LEU A 345 -22.83 8.40 4.06
N ARG A 346 -22.32 7.61 3.15
CA ARG A 346 -22.95 7.30 1.86
C ARG A 346 -23.16 5.80 1.68
N ARG A 347 -24.20 5.45 0.95
CA ARG A 347 -24.35 4.09 0.42
C ARG A 347 -23.29 3.80 -0.65
N GLY A 348 -22.75 2.60 -0.63
CA GLY A 348 -21.78 2.16 -1.65
C GLY A 348 -22.40 1.97 -3.05
N ASP A 349 -23.67 1.58 -3.12
CA ASP A 349 -24.34 1.29 -4.39
C ASP A 349 -24.80 2.53 -5.19
N THR A 350 -25.20 3.60 -4.50
CA THR A 350 -25.79 4.80 -5.11
C THR A 350 -25.03 6.09 -4.85
N GLY A 351 -24.14 6.12 -3.85
CA GLY A 351 -23.50 7.34 -3.39
C GLY A 351 -24.43 8.30 -2.63
N GLU A 352 -25.69 7.91 -2.37
CA GLU A 352 -26.64 8.69 -1.62
C GLU A 352 -26.18 8.91 -0.17
N ILE A 353 -26.26 10.12 0.32
CA ILE A 353 -25.96 10.44 1.72
C ILE A 353 -27.10 9.91 2.60
N ILE A 354 -26.81 8.90 3.42
CA ILE A 354 -27.75 8.28 4.34
C ILE A 354 -27.70 8.93 5.72
N CYS A 355 -26.61 9.60 6.05
CA CYS A 355 -26.44 10.35 7.29
C CYS A 355 -25.52 11.55 7.03
N ASN A 356 -25.91 12.73 7.56
CA ASN A 356 -25.04 13.92 7.48
C ASN A 356 -23.82 13.81 8.40
N ARG A 357 -23.89 12.97 9.43
CA ARG A 357 -22.75 12.57 10.23
C ARG A 357 -22.06 11.36 9.58
N LYS A 358 -20.85 11.12 9.93
CA LYS A 358 -20.05 10.00 9.50
C LYS A 358 -19.05 9.66 10.58
N PRO A 359 -18.38 8.48 10.53
CA PRO A 359 -17.26 8.21 11.42
C PRO A 359 -16.22 9.34 11.37
N ASP A 360 -15.66 9.69 12.53
CA ASP A 360 -14.60 10.70 12.63
C ASP A 360 -13.31 10.20 11.95
N SER A 361 -13.04 8.90 12.07
CA SER A 361 -11.95 8.23 11.36
C SER A 361 -12.33 7.94 9.92
N CYS A 362 -11.40 8.15 9.00
CA CYS A 362 -11.50 7.74 7.59
C CYS A 362 -10.17 7.16 7.06
N ASN A 363 -9.39 6.52 7.94
CA ASN A 363 -8.10 5.92 7.60
C ASN A 363 -8.16 4.40 7.42
N PHE A 364 -8.67 3.69 8.45
CA PHE A 364 -8.65 2.23 8.50
C PHE A 364 -9.95 1.67 9.06
N THR A 365 -10.23 0.44 8.69
CA THR A 365 -11.24 -0.43 9.29
C THR A 365 -10.57 -1.68 9.83
N ILE A 366 -11.29 -2.41 10.68
CA ILE A 366 -10.82 -3.64 11.31
C ILE A 366 -12.04 -4.51 11.67
N TYR A 367 -11.91 -5.83 11.61
CA TYR A 367 -12.92 -6.76 12.12
C TYR A 367 -12.55 -7.20 13.53
N TRP A 368 -13.20 -6.59 14.53
CA TRP A 368 -12.76 -6.69 15.91
C TRP A 368 -13.76 -7.36 16.85
N ASP A 369 -15.03 -6.97 16.82
CA ASP A 369 -15.99 -7.35 17.87
C ASP A 369 -16.77 -8.63 17.59
N ALA A 370 -16.36 -9.38 16.57
CA ALA A 370 -16.89 -10.69 16.19
C ALA A 370 -18.30 -10.67 15.57
N ASP A 371 -18.80 -9.53 15.17
CA ASP A 371 -19.93 -9.44 14.25
C ASP A 371 -19.44 -9.21 12.81
N PRO A 372 -20.28 -9.32 11.77
CA PRO A 372 -19.85 -9.19 10.38
C PRO A 372 -19.55 -7.76 9.93
N LEU A 373 -19.87 -6.75 10.74
CA LEU A 373 -19.62 -5.35 10.42
C LEU A 373 -18.18 -4.96 10.77
N ALA A 374 -17.62 -4.04 10.01
CA ALA A 374 -16.29 -3.53 10.30
C ALA A 374 -16.32 -2.45 11.39
N GLU A 375 -15.32 -2.47 12.26
CA GLU A 375 -15.00 -1.40 13.18
C GLU A 375 -14.02 -0.41 12.53
N LEU A 376 -13.81 0.70 13.22
CA LEU A 376 -12.97 1.82 12.81
C LEU A 376 -11.64 1.78 13.56
N LEU A 377 -10.54 1.79 12.84
CA LEU A 377 -9.20 1.84 13.42
C LEU A 377 -8.54 3.17 13.08
N ASP A 378 -8.20 3.95 14.10
CA ASP A 378 -7.51 5.23 13.90
C ASP A 378 -6.56 5.53 15.05
N HIS A 379 -5.33 5.90 14.72
CA HIS A 379 -4.25 6.10 15.69
C HIS A 379 -4.05 4.87 16.57
N VAL A 380 -4.41 4.94 17.83
CA VAL A 380 -4.30 3.85 18.81
C VAL A 380 -5.65 3.46 19.39
N SER A 381 -6.71 3.67 18.62
CA SER A 381 -8.09 3.45 19.07
C SER A 381 -8.88 2.61 18.07
N ILE A 382 -9.73 1.76 18.60
CA ILE A 382 -10.74 1.00 17.85
C ILE A 382 -12.10 1.48 18.33
N SER A 383 -12.99 1.79 17.38
CA SER A 383 -14.31 2.32 17.62
C SER A 383 -15.33 1.69 16.68
N LYS A 384 -16.62 1.73 17.04
CA LYS A 384 -17.71 1.23 16.21
C LYS A 384 -18.66 2.34 15.83
N TRP A 385 -19.15 2.31 14.62
CA TRP A 385 -20.23 3.20 14.19
C TRP A 385 -21.55 2.79 14.85
N ASN A 386 -22.18 3.73 15.55
CA ASN A 386 -23.49 3.57 16.13
C ASN A 386 -24.53 4.22 15.21
N TRP A 387 -25.13 3.43 14.35
CA TRP A 387 -26.09 3.89 13.35
C TRP A 387 -27.41 4.44 13.95
N ASN A 388 -27.76 4.07 15.19
CA ASN A 388 -28.94 4.59 15.86
C ASN A 388 -28.70 5.98 16.46
N ALA A 389 -27.52 6.20 17.02
CA ALA A 389 -27.12 7.47 17.63
C ALA A 389 -26.40 8.40 16.62
N GLU A 390 -26.07 7.89 15.43
CA GLU A 390 -25.28 8.59 14.41
C GLU A 390 -23.97 9.14 15.00
N SER A 391 -23.26 8.30 15.73
CA SER A 391 -22.03 8.63 16.45
C SER A 391 -21.06 7.47 16.46
N THR A 392 -19.85 7.72 16.93
CA THR A 392 -18.80 6.69 17.05
C THR A 392 -18.65 6.31 18.52
N ASP A 393 -18.78 5.02 18.83
CA ASP A 393 -18.60 4.47 20.16
C ASP A 393 -17.19 3.89 20.29
N LEU A 394 -16.45 4.29 21.32
CA LEU A 394 -15.09 3.80 21.58
C LEU A 394 -15.14 2.38 22.16
N LEU A 395 -14.46 1.43 21.53
CA LEU A 395 -14.30 0.06 22.01
C LEU A 395 -12.98 -0.15 22.74
N LEU A 396 -11.88 0.34 22.17
CA LEU A 396 -10.53 0.24 22.73
C LEU A 396 -9.78 1.53 22.51
N LYS A 397 -9.05 1.96 23.54
CA LYS A 397 -7.97 2.93 23.44
C LYS A 397 -6.72 2.31 24.04
N ALA A 398 -5.74 2.00 23.22
CA ALA A 398 -4.49 1.42 23.66
C ALA A 398 -3.62 2.46 24.37
N GLU A 399 -2.93 2.05 25.44
CA GLU A 399 -2.06 2.90 26.22
C GLU A 399 -0.60 2.50 26.08
N GLY A 400 0.31 3.47 26.14
CA GLY A 400 1.77 3.24 26.05
C GLY A 400 2.25 2.77 24.69
N VAL A 401 1.46 3.02 23.63
CA VAL A 401 1.79 2.71 22.24
C VAL A 401 1.60 3.93 21.34
N VAL A 402 2.15 3.87 20.14
CA VAL A 402 2.09 4.94 19.15
C VAL A 402 1.63 4.42 17.79
N SER A 403 0.94 5.28 17.05
CA SER A 403 0.62 5.05 15.64
C SER A 403 1.71 5.59 14.73
N ASN A 404 1.73 5.12 13.49
CA ASN A 404 2.68 5.53 12.47
C ASN A 404 2.15 6.68 11.60
N ASN A 405 3.04 7.26 10.80
CA ASN A 405 2.75 8.17 9.68
C ASN A 405 1.98 9.45 10.05
N GLY A 406 2.13 9.93 11.29
CA GLY A 406 1.61 11.22 11.76
C GLY A 406 0.10 11.30 11.68
N THR A 407 -0.43 12.24 10.88
CA THR A 407 -1.89 12.42 10.71
C THR A 407 -2.59 11.27 10.00
N LYS A 408 -1.84 10.31 9.43
CA LYS A 408 -2.41 9.09 8.84
C LYS A 408 -2.89 8.12 9.92
N GLY A 409 -2.27 8.13 11.11
CA GLY A 409 -2.72 7.35 12.25
C GLY A 409 -2.72 5.84 12.03
N ASN A 410 -1.78 5.32 11.21
CA ASN A 410 -1.75 3.90 10.86
C ASN A 410 -1.14 3.06 11.98
N PRO A 411 -1.55 1.80 12.17
CA PRO A 411 -0.81 0.83 12.96
C PRO A 411 0.50 0.45 12.26
N CYS A 412 1.34 -0.36 12.91
CA CYS A 412 2.45 -1.03 12.22
C CYS A 412 1.91 -2.06 11.23
N LEU A 413 0.87 -2.80 11.63
CA LEU A 413 0.11 -3.74 10.81
C LEU A 413 -1.28 -3.95 11.42
N SER A 414 -2.29 -4.19 10.59
CA SER A 414 -3.59 -4.73 10.98
C SER A 414 -3.93 -5.90 10.07
N GLY A 415 -4.36 -7.02 10.64
CA GLY A 415 -4.77 -8.22 9.89
C GLY A 415 -4.99 -9.43 10.76
N ASP A 416 -5.64 -10.46 10.20
CA ASP A 416 -5.91 -11.75 10.83
C ASP A 416 -4.64 -12.59 10.90
N ILE A 417 -3.70 -12.22 11.77
CA ILE A 417 -2.39 -12.88 11.88
C ILE A 417 -2.39 -14.07 12.85
N LEU A 418 -3.40 -14.19 13.71
CA LEU A 418 -3.58 -15.34 14.61
C LEU A 418 -4.55 -16.40 14.06
N GLY A 419 -5.20 -16.12 12.93
CA GLY A 419 -5.95 -17.09 12.15
C GLY A 419 -7.34 -17.42 12.67
N ASP A 420 -7.99 -16.52 13.39
CA ASP A 420 -9.33 -16.71 13.93
C ASP A 420 -10.42 -15.84 13.26
N TRP A 421 -10.11 -15.25 12.10
CA TRP A 421 -10.82 -14.32 11.23
C TRP A 421 -11.00 -12.90 11.79
N ARG A 422 -10.83 -12.69 13.08
CA ARG A 422 -10.78 -11.36 13.65
C ARG A 422 -9.37 -10.81 13.50
N GLU A 423 -9.28 -9.53 13.30
CA GLU A 423 -7.99 -8.94 12.98
C GLU A 423 -7.25 -8.48 14.24
N GLU A 424 -5.96 -8.71 14.25
CA GLU A 424 -5.04 -8.15 15.23
C GLU A 424 -4.51 -6.80 14.76
N VAL A 425 -4.06 -6.01 15.74
CA VAL A 425 -3.34 -4.76 15.50
C VAL A 425 -1.97 -4.80 16.15
N ILE A 426 -0.94 -4.45 15.39
CA ILE A 426 0.41 -4.27 15.90
C ILE A 426 0.71 -2.77 16.04
N TRP A 427 1.02 -2.34 17.26
CA TRP A 427 1.56 -1.02 17.55
C TRP A 427 2.92 -1.10 18.21
N ALA A 428 3.80 -0.13 17.94
CA ALA A 428 5.04 0.03 18.69
C ALA A 428 4.78 0.70 20.06
N SER A 429 5.51 0.30 21.08
CA SER A 429 5.51 1.00 22.36
C SER A 429 6.08 2.43 22.21
N GLU A 430 5.69 3.36 23.09
CA GLU A 430 6.15 4.75 23.07
C GLU A 430 7.68 4.86 23.17
N ASP A 431 8.31 3.96 23.93
CA ASP A 431 9.77 3.90 24.11
C ASP A 431 10.48 3.12 22.97
N GLN A 432 9.73 2.57 22.02
CA GLN A 432 10.25 1.85 20.84
C GLN A 432 11.02 0.56 21.18
N THR A 433 10.72 -0.07 22.33
CA THR A 433 11.38 -1.29 22.77
C THR A 433 10.56 -2.55 22.50
N GLU A 434 9.26 -2.41 22.21
CA GLU A 434 8.32 -3.50 22.01
C GLU A 434 7.44 -3.25 20.79
N LEU A 435 7.06 -4.33 20.10
CA LEU A 435 5.84 -4.40 19.29
C LEU A 435 4.77 -5.08 20.14
N ARG A 436 3.62 -4.44 20.31
CA ARG A 436 2.48 -4.98 21.05
C ARG A 436 1.40 -5.40 20.11
N ILE A 437 1.04 -6.68 20.16
CA ILE A 437 -0.03 -7.29 19.37
C ILE A 437 -1.30 -7.25 20.22
N TYR A 438 -2.31 -6.57 19.73
CA TYR A 438 -3.62 -6.49 20.34
C TYR A 438 -4.57 -7.43 19.61
N SER A 439 -5.17 -8.36 20.34
CA SER A 439 -6.24 -9.24 19.89
C SER A 439 -7.47 -9.02 20.75
N THR A 440 -8.65 -9.23 20.18
CA THR A 440 -9.90 -9.09 20.92
C THR A 440 -10.16 -10.24 21.86
N THR A 441 -10.76 -9.94 23.01
CA THR A 441 -11.23 -10.95 23.96
C THR A 441 -12.75 -11.25 23.83
N ILE A 442 -13.42 -10.63 22.87
CA ILE A 442 -14.84 -10.83 22.62
C ILE A 442 -15.03 -12.23 22.00
N PRO A 443 -15.87 -13.10 22.58
CA PRO A 443 -16.08 -14.44 22.02
C PRO A 443 -16.78 -14.38 20.66
N ALA A 444 -16.19 -15.00 19.64
CA ALA A 444 -16.87 -15.20 18.36
C ALA A 444 -17.86 -16.35 18.44
N VAL A 445 -19.10 -16.10 18.03
CA VAL A 445 -20.14 -17.13 17.87
C VAL A 445 -19.94 -17.84 16.54
N ASP A 446 -19.66 -17.08 15.49
CA ASP A 446 -19.41 -17.58 14.16
C ASP A 446 -17.96 -18.05 14.02
N ARG A 447 -17.79 -19.26 13.52
CA ARG A 447 -16.47 -19.82 13.15
C ARG A 447 -16.29 -19.68 11.66
N ARG A 448 -15.28 -18.93 11.28
CA ARG A 448 -14.89 -18.74 9.88
C ARG A 448 -13.45 -19.23 9.67
N ALA A 449 -13.11 -19.60 8.45
CA ALA A 449 -11.72 -19.79 8.08
C ALA A 449 -10.96 -18.47 8.23
N THR A 450 -9.68 -18.56 8.51
CA THR A 450 -8.82 -17.36 8.50
C THR A 450 -8.92 -16.63 7.17
N TRP A 451 -8.98 -15.31 7.23
CA TRP A 451 -9.01 -14.47 6.03
C TRP A 451 -7.68 -14.46 5.28
N MET A 452 -6.61 -14.88 5.92
CA MET A 452 -5.33 -15.12 5.25
C MET A 452 -5.40 -16.23 4.18
N ASN A 453 -6.46 -17.05 4.17
CA ASN A 453 -6.76 -18.00 3.09
C ASN A 453 -7.50 -17.34 1.90
N ASP A 454 -8.04 -16.13 2.07
CA ASP A 454 -8.56 -15.34 0.96
C ASP A 454 -7.40 -14.68 0.21
N ARG A 455 -7.31 -14.98 -1.10
CA ARG A 455 -6.17 -14.51 -1.92
C ARG A 455 -6.04 -12.98 -1.90
N GLN A 456 -7.14 -12.26 -2.12
CA GLN A 456 -7.11 -10.80 -2.13
C GLN A 456 -6.69 -10.22 -0.78
N TYR A 457 -7.26 -10.73 0.30
CA TYR A 457 -6.91 -10.31 1.66
C TYR A 457 -5.41 -10.56 1.96
N ARG A 458 -4.91 -11.76 1.66
CA ARG A 458 -3.49 -12.09 1.86
C ARG A 458 -2.56 -11.21 1.02
N LEU A 459 -2.93 -10.90 -0.20
CA LEU A 459 -2.19 -9.96 -1.04
C LEU A 459 -2.19 -8.56 -0.42
N ALA A 460 -3.33 -8.09 0.10
CA ALA A 460 -3.44 -6.79 0.74
C ALA A 460 -2.55 -6.67 2.00
N ILE A 461 -2.38 -7.74 2.78
CA ILE A 461 -1.39 -7.77 3.87
C ILE A 461 0.04 -7.52 3.36
N ALA A 462 0.40 -8.06 2.19
CA ALA A 462 1.73 -7.86 1.62
C ALA A 462 2.01 -6.41 1.20
N TRP A 463 1.01 -5.67 0.70
CA TRP A 463 1.19 -4.26 0.32
C TRP A 463 0.65 -3.25 1.35
N GLN A 464 0.16 -3.66 2.51
CA GLN A 464 -0.37 -2.72 3.51
C GLN A 464 0.66 -1.66 3.92
N ASN A 465 1.95 -2.01 3.95
CA ASN A 465 3.04 -1.09 4.31
C ASN A 465 3.42 -0.09 3.20
N VAL A 466 2.77 -0.15 2.04
CA VAL A 466 3.18 0.59 0.84
C VAL A 466 2.57 1.97 0.81
N ALA A 467 3.41 3.00 0.70
CA ALA A 467 3.07 4.41 0.57
C ALA A 467 2.03 4.90 1.60
N TYR A 468 0.75 5.07 1.21
CA TYR A 468 -0.35 5.35 2.14
C TYR A 468 -1.04 4.03 2.49
N ASN A 469 -0.73 3.50 3.67
CA ASN A 469 -1.29 2.24 4.16
C ASN A 469 -2.82 2.23 4.06
N GLN A 470 -3.38 1.10 3.64
CA GLN A 470 -4.82 0.86 3.52
C GLN A 470 -5.18 -0.44 4.26
N PRO A 471 -6.39 -0.56 4.82
CA PRO A 471 -6.84 -1.81 5.42
C PRO A 471 -6.95 -2.90 4.34
N PRO A 472 -6.73 -4.17 4.70
CA PRO A 472 -7.02 -5.28 3.80
C PRO A 472 -8.55 -5.44 3.63
N HIS A 473 -8.98 -5.85 2.45
CA HIS A 473 -10.36 -6.18 2.16
C HIS A 473 -10.46 -7.61 1.64
N PRO A 474 -11.40 -8.42 2.14
CA PRO A 474 -11.66 -9.75 1.60
C PRO A 474 -12.32 -9.68 0.21
N SER A 475 -12.27 -10.80 -0.52
CA SER A 475 -12.83 -10.90 -1.87
C SER A 475 -14.34 -11.18 -1.91
N PHE A 476 -15.00 -11.32 -0.77
CA PHE A 476 -16.42 -11.71 -0.62
C PHE A 476 -17.27 -10.70 0.13
#